data_4d40e153d3a9f88e4a41d112d5dfcbf1
#
_entry.id   4d40e153d3a9f88e4a41d112d5dfcbf1
#
_cell.length_a   1.000
_cell.length_b   1.000
_cell.length_c   1.000
_cell.angle_alpha   90.00
_cell.angle_beta   90.00
_cell.angle_gamma   90.00
#
_symmetry.space_group_name_H-M   'P 1'
#
loop_
_entity.id
_entity.type
_entity.pdbx_description
1 polymer ?
#
loop_
_entity_poly.entity_id
_entity_poly.type
_entity_poly.pdbx_seq_one_letter_code
_entity_poly.pdbx_strand_id
1 'polypeptide(L)'
;MTVKTADVIIVGGGVHGASTAYELAKAGVKVVLFEKEYLGSGGSGRSAAGLRQHFGTETNLHMAKYNLQVFPTLEEELDTGMPLEFTQWGYMWVAYADSVLAQLQKNVDLQRSLDIPSVMMTPDEVKARWPYLCMDGIIGVAFCGDDGHINPQTLTLSYGHAARRLGATVKTYCPVVKLLAENGKIKGVVTEDGEEWHAPKVLLSAGPWSTPLAATVGVELPGYPERHNLLITEPVEVFDCPMVLCLDDGAYFKQCPNGTFMFGRDDPGEPHTTECSNSAKFLEGVTKSVLKRIPALSGVRVVRQWSGPYDNTPDHNAIIDWTPVEGLLVDCGWSGHGLQFGPAGGRVCKELLMGEKPFVDLHRFRLSRFAENDLFFEPAFI
;
A
#
# COMPACT_ATOMS: atom_id res chain seq x y z
N MET A 1 20.77 29.72 16.14
CA MET A 1 20.37 28.29 16.27
C MET A 1 21.29 27.49 15.35
N THR A 2 21.79 26.34 15.81
CA THR A 2 22.60 25.45 14.97
C THR A 2 21.68 24.78 13.97
N VAL A 3 21.91 24.94 12.67
CA VAL A 3 21.15 24.27 11.62
C VAL A 3 21.39 22.76 11.72
N LYS A 4 20.35 21.98 11.81
CA LYS A 4 20.40 20.52 11.83
C LYS A 4 20.49 20.00 10.38
N THR A 5 21.32 19.02 10.11
CA THR A 5 21.59 18.53 8.74
C THR A 5 21.51 17.01 8.61
N ALA A 6 21.07 16.56 7.44
CA ALA A 6 21.12 15.18 7.00
C ALA A 6 21.59 15.11 5.54
N ASP A 7 21.92 13.92 5.03
CA ASP A 7 22.16 13.70 3.60
C ASP A 7 20.82 13.59 2.87
N VAL A 8 19.83 12.91 3.52
CA VAL A 8 18.48 12.76 3.03
C VAL A 8 17.48 12.99 4.16
N ILE A 9 16.45 13.78 3.90
CA ILE A 9 15.28 13.90 4.76
C ILE A 9 14.13 13.13 4.13
N ILE A 10 13.41 12.34 4.93
CA ILE A 10 12.19 11.64 4.55
C ILE A 10 11.03 12.23 5.33
N VAL A 11 9.95 12.61 4.64
CA VAL A 11 8.72 13.13 5.23
C VAL A 11 7.62 12.11 5.04
N GLY A 12 7.16 11.52 6.15
CA GLY A 12 6.17 10.46 6.23
C GLY A 12 6.74 9.13 6.70
N GLY A 13 6.19 8.60 7.79
CA GLY A 13 6.55 7.32 8.42
C GLY A 13 5.60 6.18 8.07
N GLY A 14 5.01 6.21 6.87
CA GLY A 14 4.32 5.07 6.26
C GLY A 14 5.32 4.00 5.81
N VAL A 15 4.81 2.89 5.24
CA VAL A 15 5.65 1.76 4.82
C VAL A 15 6.74 2.17 3.83
N HIS A 16 6.44 3.06 2.89
CA HIS A 16 7.40 3.54 1.88
C HIS A 16 8.51 4.39 2.49
N GLY A 17 8.15 5.38 3.33
CA GLY A 17 9.16 6.20 4.00
C GLY A 17 10.02 5.38 4.98
N ALA A 18 9.42 4.45 5.72
CA ALA A 18 10.14 3.58 6.66
C ALA A 18 11.08 2.60 5.94
N SER A 19 10.62 1.96 4.85
CA SER A 19 11.47 1.06 4.04
C SER A 19 12.59 1.81 3.33
N THR A 20 12.31 3.02 2.77
CA THR A 20 13.37 3.87 2.19
C THR A 20 14.40 4.27 3.25
N ALA A 21 13.96 4.63 4.46
CA ALA A 21 14.88 4.95 5.55
C ALA A 21 15.78 3.76 5.92
N TYR A 22 15.23 2.55 5.92
CA TYR A 22 15.97 1.31 6.13
C TYR A 22 17.02 1.08 5.03
N GLU A 23 16.61 1.14 3.77
CA GLU A 23 17.49 0.92 2.62
C GLU A 23 18.63 1.94 2.54
N LEU A 24 18.35 3.21 2.81
CA LEU A 24 19.38 4.27 2.84
C LEU A 24 20.32 4.10 4.03
N ALA A 25 19.80 3.78 5.23
CA ALA A 25 20.65 3.54 6.40
C ALA A 25 21.55 2.31 6.22
N LYS A 26 21.03 1.24 5.59
CA LYS A 26 21.80 0.05 5.18
C LYS A 26 22.93 0.39 4.22
N ALA A 27 22.73 1.39 3.37
CA ALA A 27 23.75 1.93 2.47
C ALA A 27 24.70 2.96 3.13
N GLY A 28 24.56 3.23 4.43
CA GLY A 28 25.43 4.16 5.17
C GLY A 28 25.08 5.65 4.99
N VAL A 29 23.92 5.98 4.45
CA VAL A 29 23.46 7.36 4.26
C VAL A 29 22.94 7.93 5.58
N LYS A 30 23.28 9.17 5.91
CA LYS A 30 22.76 9.89 7.07
C LYS A 30 21.32 10.34 6.82
N VAL A 31 20.35 9.55 7.28
CA VAL A 31 18.92 9.76 7.06
C VAL A 31 18.21 10.30 8.30
N VAL A 32 17.31 11.25 8.07
CA VAL A 32 16.33 11.66 9.08
C VAL A 32 14.93 11.49 8.52
N LEU A 33 14.08 10.69 9.19
CA LEU A 33 12.68 10.49 8.87
C LEU A 33 11.81 11.24 9.89
N PHE A 34 10.86 12.02 9.39
CA PHE A 34 9.85 12.71 10.17
C PHE A 34 8.47 12.07 9.97
N GLU A 35 7.80 11.77 11.08
CA GLU A 35 6.43 11.28 11.11
C GLU A 35 5.60 12.13 12.10
N LYS A 36 4.42 12.55 11.67
CA LYS A 36 3.55 13.43 12.46
C LYS A 36 2.97 12.78 13.72
N GLU A 37 2.76 11.46 13.67
CA GLU A 37 2.24 10.68 14.78
C GLU A 37 3.20 9.51 15.07
N TYR A 38 2.72 8.27 15.05
CA TYR A 38 3.51 7.05 15.15
C TYR A 38 3.68 6.41 13.76
N LEU A 39 4.72 5.59 13.59
CA LEU A 39 4.97 4.91 12.32
C LEU A 39 3.76 4.07 11.90
N GLY A 40 3.31 4.25 10.66
CA GLY A 40 2.14 3.57 10.13
C GLY A 40 0.79 4.17 10.56
N SER A 41 0.76 5.33 11.20
CA SER A 41 -0.48 5.98 11.68
C SER A 41 -1.47 6.34 10.56
N GLY A 42 -0.97 6.55 9.33
CA GLY A 42 -1.76 6.84 8.13
C GLY A 42 -2.35 5.58 7.48
N GLY A 43 -2.42 5.57 6.15
CA GLY A 43 -3.00 4.47 5.36
C GLY A 43 -2.31 3.12 5.60
N SER A 44 -0.98 3.10 5.79
CA SER A 44 -0.20 1.86 5.93
C SER A 44 -0.70 0.97 7.06
N GLY A 45 -0.76 1.45 8.30
CA GLY A 45 -1.17 0.62 9.45
C GLY A 45 -2.68 0.39 9.55
N ARG A 46 -3.47 1.01 8.67
CA ARG A 46 -4.94 0.88 8.62
C ARG A 46 -5.40 -0.02 7.47
N SER A 47 -4.47 -0.59 6.70
CA SER A 47 -4.70 -1.42 5.53
C SER A 47 -5.20 -2.83 5.89
N ALA A 48 -5.92 -3.46 4.96
CA ALA A 48 -6.17 -4.91 4.99
C ALA A 48 -4.92 -5.73 4.71
N ALA A 49 -3.88 -5.11 4.15
CA ALA A 49 -2.57 -5.69 3.91
C ALA A 49 -2.55 -6.97 3.07
N GLY A 50 -3.40 -7.02 2.05
CA GLY A 50 -3.29 -8.04 1.01
C GLY A 50 -2.00 -7.84 0.21
N LEU A 51 -1.36 -8.96 -0.12
CA LEU A 51 -0.14 -9.05 -0.92
C LEU A 51 -0.46 -9.88 -2.16
N ARG A 52 -0.42 -9.25 -3.34
CA ARG A 52 -0.89 -9.89 -4.56
C ARG A 52 -0.01 -9.58 -5.77
N GLN A 53 -0.02 -10.50 -6.71
CA GLN A 53 0.54 -10.35 -8.06
C GLN A 53 -0.59 -10.24 -9.11
N HIS A 54 -1.81 -9.96 -8.69
CA HIS A 54 -2.97 -9.78 -9.55
C HIS A 54 -3.01 -8.36 -10.14
N PHE A 55 -2.07 -8.06 -11.04
CA PHE A 55 -2.04 -6.83 -11.83
C PHE A 55 -2.12 -7.15 -13.31
N GLY A 56 -2.50 -6.18 -14.12
CA GLY A 56 -2.62 -6.29 -15.57
C GLY A 56 -1.61 -5.40 -16.32
N THR A 57 -0.64 -4.79 -15.62
CA THR A 57 0.43 -3.98 -16.20
C THR A 57 1.80 -4.52 -15.80
N GLU A 58 2.75 -4.55 -16.73
CA GLU A 58 4.09 -5.12 -16.50
C GLU A 58 4.84 -4.41 -15.36
N THR A 59 4.76 -3.09 -15.29
CA THR A 59 5.48 -2.32 -14.26
C THR A 59 5.04 -2.72 -12.85
N ASN A 60 3.71 -2.78 -12.60
CA ASN A 60 3.18 -3.21 -11.31
C ASN A 60 3.49 -4.70 -11.04
N LEU A 61 3.46 -5.55 -12.08
CA LEU A 61 3.82 -6.97 -11.96
C LEU A 61 5.28 -7.18 -11.56
N HIS A 62 6.22 -6.44 -12.15
CA HIS A 62 7.64 -6.52 -11.77
C HIS A 62 7.88 -6.11 -10.32
N MET A 63 7.23 -5.04 -9.86
CA MET A 63 7.32 -4.61 -8.46
C MET A 63 6.65 -5.61 -7.52
N ALA A 64 5.46 -6.13 -7.87
CA ALA A 64 4.75 -7.11 -7.07
C ALA A 64 5.53 -8.42 -6.94
N LYS A 65 6.08 -8.93 -8.06
CA LYS A 65 6.95 -10.12 -8.08
C LYS A 65 8.16 -9.95 -7.17
N TYR A 66 8.84 -8.79 -7.23
CA TYR A 66 9.95 -8.48 -6.32
C TYR A 66 9.51 -8.54 -4.85
N ASN A 67 8.38 -7.92 -4.50
CA ASN A 67 7.88 -7.91 -3.13
C ASN A 67 7.60 -9.32 -2.60
N LEU A 68 6.95 -10.17 -3.39
CA LEU A 68 6.67 -11.55 -3.01
C LEU A 68 7.93 -12.41 -2.86
N GLN A 69 9.06 -12.02 -3.47
CA GLN A 69 10.37 -12.64 -3.24
C GLN A 69 11.01 -12.17 -1.93
N VAL A 70 10.71 -10.94 -1.50
CA VAL A 70 11.29 -10.32 -0.29
C VAL A 70 10.54 -10.74 0.98
N PHE A 71 9.21 -10.74 0.97
CA PHE A 71 8.40 -10.97 2.17
C PHE A 71 8.72 -12.26 2.94
N PRO A 72 9.01 -13.43 2.31
CA PRO A 72 9.29 -14.67 3.03
C PRO A 72 10.49 -14.60 3.99
N THR A 73 11.48 -13.77 3.69
CA THR A 73 12.72 -13.63 4.50
C THR A 73 12.81 -12.30 5.24
N LEU A 74 11.84 -11.41 5.02
CA LEU A 74 11.91 -10.03 5.49
C LEU A 74 11.91 -9.92 7.04
N GLU A 75 11.18 -10.80 7.73
CA GLU A 75 11.14 -10.83 9.19
C GLU A 75 12.54 -11.09 9.78
N GLU A 76 13.25 -12.07 9.22
CA GLU A 76 14.63 -12.40 9.60
C GLU A 76 15.59 -11.25 9.23
N GLU A 77 15.45 -10.68 8.03
CA GLU A 77 16.32 -9.59 7.57
C GLU A 77 16.18 -8.33 8.44
N LEU A 78 14.93 -7.95 8.78
CA LEU A 78 14.69 -6.79 9.64
C LEU A 78 15.08 -7.02 11.09
N ASP A 79 15.09 -8.26 11.57
CA ASP A 79 15.58 -8.68 12.91
C ASP A 79 15.10 -7.75 14.04
N THR A 80 13.81 -7.56 14.14
CA THR A 80 13.19 -6.68 15.15
C THR A 80 12.50 -7.43 16.28
N GLY A 81 12.36 -8.75 16.15
CA GLY A 81 11.61 -9.60 17.07
C GLY A 81 10.09 -9.41 17.01
N MET A 82 9.60 -8.60 16.05
CA MET A 82 8.17 -8.42 15.81
C MET A 82 7.71 -9.36 14.68
N PRO A 83 6.71 -10.23 14.93
CA PRO A 83 6.21 -11.12 13.89
C PRO A 83 5.50 -10.31 12.80
N LEU A 84 5.90 -10.50 11.56
CA LEU A 84 5.26 -9.88 10.41
C LEU A 84 3.95 -10.58 10.03
N GLU A 85 3.72 -11.79 10.52
CA GLU A 85 2.52 -12.62 10.23
C GLU A 85 2.30 -12.79 8.72
N PHE A 86 3.40 -12.91 7.95
CA PHE A 86 3.30 -13.17 6.52
C PHE A 86 2.65 -14.54 6.29
N THR A 87 1.51 -14.52 5.59
CA THR A 87 0.64 -15.68 5.42
C THR A 87 0.32 -15.87 3.95
N GLN A 88 0.78 -16.99 3.36
CA GLN A 88 0.59 -17.33 1.96
C GLN A 88 -0.56 -18.34 1.79
N TRP A 89 -1.79 -17.90 2.00
CA TRP A 89 -3.00 -18.69 1.73
C TRP A 89 -3.59 -18.41 0.35
N GLY A 90 -2.90 -17.59 -0.43
CA GLY A 90 -3.32 -17.18 -1.75
C GLY A 90 -4.22 -15.94 -1.76
N TYR A 91 -4.46 -15.48 -2.98
CA TYR A 91 -5.36 -14.37 -3.29
C TYR A 91 -6.27 -14.77 -4.46
N MET A 92 -7.55 -14.43 -4.35
CA MET A 92 -8.60 -14.85 -5.26
C MET A 92 -9.41 -13.63 -5.73
N TRP A 93 -9.56 -13.49 -7.03
CA TRP A 93 -10.41 -12.49 -7.67
C TRP A 93 -11.58 -13.18 -8.33
N VAL A 94 -12.81 -12.85 -7.94
CA VAL A 94 -14.01 -13.53 -8.41
C VAL A 94 -14.76 -12.71 -9.44
N ALA A 95 -15.17 -13.38 -10.53
CA ALA A 95 -15.90 -12.78 -11.66
C ALA A 95 -17.37 -13.20 -11.65
N TYR A 96 -18.25 -12.23 -11.84
CA TYR A 96 -19.71 -12.41 -11.98
C TYR A 96 -20.22 -12.07 -13.38
N ALA A 97 -19.36 -11.53 -14.26
CA ALA A 97 -19.69 -11.15 -15.62
C ALA A 97 -18.63 -11.63 -16.61
N ASP A 98 -19.06 -12.02 -17.83
CA ASP A 98 -18.17 -12.53 -18.86
C ASP A 98 -17.06 -11.56 -19.25
N SER A 99 -17.35 -10.25 -19.25
CA SER A 99 -16.34 -9.22 -19.54
C SER A 99 -15.24 -9.17 -18.48
N VAL A 100 -15.59 -9.35 -17.19
CA VAL A 100 -14.65 -9.41 -16.08
C VAL A 100 -13.83 -10.70 -16.17
N LEU A 101 -14.47 -11.84 -16.41
CA LEU A 101 -13.80 -13.14 -16.58
C LEU A 101 -12.78 -13.09 -17.73
N ALA A 102 -13.16 -12.52 -18.87
CA ALA A 102 -12.27 -12.37 -20.02
C ALA A 102 -11.07 -11.45 -19.72
N GLN A 103 -11.26 -10.41 -18.89
CA GLN A 103 -10.15 -9.55 -18.46
C GLN A 103 -9.24 -10.26 -17.45
N LEU A 104 -9.79 -11.01 -16.51
CA LEU A 104 -9.00 -11.83 -15.58
C LEU A 104 -8.14 -12.86 -16.32
N GLN A 105 -8.69 -13.50 -17.37
CA GLN A 105 -7.92 -14.41 -18.21
C GLN A 105 -6.72 -13.71 -18.86
N LYS A 106 -6.90 -12.52 -19.44
CA LYS A 106 -5.78 -11.74 -20.02
C LYS A 106 -4.73 -11.37 -18.97
N ASN A 107 -5.17 -10.98 -17.78
CA ASN A 107 -4.26 -10.65 -16.68
C ASN A 107 -3.47 -11.90 -16.25
N VAL A 108 -4.11 -13.06 -16.12
CA VAL A 108 -3.45 -14.33 -15.80
C VAL A 108 -2.46 -14.75 -16.89
N ASP A 109 -2.81 -14.58 -18.17
CA ASP A 109 -1.91 -14.88 -19.28
C ASP A 109 -0.64 -14.01 -19.23
N LEU A 110 -0.79 -12.71 -18.96
CA LEU A 110 0.34 -11.79 -18.77
C LEU A 110 1.17 -12.19 -17.54
N GLN A 111 0.53 -12.49 -16.41
CA GLN A 111 1.21 -12.92 -15.18
C GLN A 111 2.04 -14.18 -15.42
N ARG A 112 1.47 -15.17 -16.11
CA ARG A 112 2.18 -16.40 -16.46
C ARG A 112 3.35 -16.17 -17.41
N SER A 113 3.25 -15.22 -18.34
CA SER A 113 4.37 -14.85 -19.22
C SER A 113 5.56 -14.23 -18.45
N LEU A 114 5.31 -13.78 -17.23
CA LEU A 114 6.31 -13.26 -16.29
C LEU A 114 6.65 -14.25 -15.16
N ASP A 115 6.39 -15.55 -15.36
CA ASP A 115 6.61 -16.64 -14.37
C ASP A 115 5.88 -16.46 -13.04
N ILE A 116 4.71 -15.82 -13.04
CA ILE A 116 3.83 -15.74 -11.87
C ILE A 116 2.82 -16.91 -11.99
N PRO A 117 2.68 -17.77 -10.95
CA PRO A 117 1.93 -19.03 -11.06
C PRO A 117 0.40 -18.85 -10.90
N SER A 118 -0.13 -17.76 -11.44
CA SER A 118 -1.57 -17.50 -11.44
C SER A 118 -2.32 -18.49 -12.32
N VAL A 119 -3.53 -18.86 -11.89
CA VAL A 119 -4.40 -19.79 -12.60
C VAL A 119 -5.84 -19.28 -12.66
N MET A 120 -6.55 -19.64 -13.70
CA MET A 120 -8.01 -19.55 -13.72
C MET A 120 -8.59 -20.83 -13.11
N MET A 121 -9.64 -20.68 -12.29
CA MET A 121 -10.38 -21.77 -11.66
C MET A 121 -11.86 -21.67 -11.96
N THR A 122 -12.50 -22.81 -12.16
CA THR A 122 -13.95 -22.90 -12.24
C THR A 122 -14.59 -22.82 -10.83
N PRO A 123 -15.88 -22.45 -10.71
CA PRO A 123 -16.58 -22.47 -9.44
C PRO A 123 -16.55 -23.83 -8.73
N ASP A 124 -16.61 -24.93 -9.50
CA ASP A 124 -16.56 -26.29 -8.95
C ASP A 124 -15.19 -26.63 -8.35
N GLU A 125 -14.10 -26.24 -8.99
CA GLU A 125 -12.73 -26.39 -8.46
C GLU A 125 -12.53 -25.57 -7.17
N VAL A 126 -13.05 -24.33 -7.13
CA VAL A 126 -13.01 -23.50 -5.94
C VAL A 126 -13.83 -24.14 -4.81
N LYS A 127 -15.04 -24.61 -5.10
CA LYS A 127 -15.92 -25.27 -4.13
C LYS A 127 -15.32 -26.57 -3.57
N ALA A 128 -14.60 -27.32 -4.39
CA ALA A 128 -13.91 -28.54 -3.98
C ALA A 128 -12.75 -28.21 -3.00
N ARG A 129 -12.04 -27.13 -3.21
CA ARG A 129 -10.91 -26.73 -2.37
C ARG A 129 -11.34 -25.94 -1.12
N TRP A 130 -12.32 -25.05 -1.26
CA TRP A 130 -12.84 -24.20 -0.16
C TRP A 130 -14.36 -24.35 -0.03
N PRO A 131 -14.84 -25.46 0.56
CA PRO A 131 -16.27 -25.82 0.59
C PRO A 131 -17.14 -24.83 1.37
N TYR A 132 -16.56 -23.98 2.20
CA TYR A 132 -17.24 -22.94 2.96
C TYR A 132 -17.57 -21.69 2.14
N LEU A 133 -16.94 -21.51 0.96
CA LEU A 133 -17.26 -20.41 0.06
C LEU A 133 -18.55 -20.71 -0.72
N CYS A 134 -19.45 -19.73 -0.75
CA CYS A 134 -20.63 -19.77 -1.62
C CYS A 134 -20.24 -19.27 -3.01
N MET A 135 -20.46 -20.11 -4.02
CA MET A 135 -20.12 -19.81 -5.41
C MET A 135 -21.32 -19.32 -6.24
N ASP A 136 -22.44 -18.99 -5.61
CA ASP A 136 -23.65 -18.56 -6.30
C ASP A 136 -23.42 -17.31 -7.17
N GLY A 137 -23.69 -17.43 -8.45
CA GLY A 137 -23.50 -16.37 -9.44
C GLY A 137 -22.05 -16.12 -9.88
N ILE A 138 -21.08 -16.78 -9.29
CA ILE A 138 -19.67 -16.69 -9.72
C ILE A 138 -19.49 -17.56 -10.96
N ILE A 139 -18.88 -17.00 -12.01
CA ILE A 139 -18.66 -17.69 -13.29
C ILE A 139 -17.21 -18.12 -13.51
N GLY A 140 -16.27 -17.60 -12.71
CA GLY A 140 -14.87 -18.01 -12.72
C GLY A 140 -14.05 -17.16 -11.74
N VAL A 141 -12.82 -17.61 -11.53
CA VAL A 141 -11.91 -17.06 -10.53
C VAL A 141 -10.49 -17.03 -11.07
N ALA A 142 -9.78 -15.92 -10.83
CA ALA A 142 -8.33 -15.88 -10.94
C ALA A 142 -7.71 -16.10 -9.55
N PHE A 143 -6.76 -17.00 -9.42
CA PHE A 143 -6.12 -17.36 -8.15
C PHE A 143 -4.60 -17.43 -8.28
N CYS A 144 -3.89 -16.91 -7.30
CA CYS A 144 -2.44 -17.10 -7.15
C CYS A 144 -2.14 -17.59 -5.72
N GLY A 145 -1.54 -18.79 -5.64
CA GLY A 145 -1.23 -19.42 -4.36
C GLY A 145 -0.06 -18.78 -3.62
N ASP A 146 0.84 -18.13 -4.34
CA ASP A 146 2.00 -17.43 -3.76
C ASP A 146 1.63 -16.09 -3.11
N ASP A 147 0.45 -15.58 -3.43
CA ASP A 147 -0.10 -14.37 -2.84
C ASP A 147 -0.59 -14.61 -1.41
N GLY A 148 -0.90 -13.56 -0.69
CA GLY A 148 -1.35 -13.70 0.69
C GLY A 148 -1.59 -12.38 1.39
N HIS A 149 -1.17 -12.29 2.63
CA HIS A 149 -1.29 -11.07 3.41
C HIS A 149 -0.23 -11.01 4.53
N ILE A 150 -0.12 -9.85 5.15
CA ILE A 150 0.86 -9.57 6.22
C ILE A 150 0.20 -8.71 7.29
N ASN A 151 0.87 -8.55 8.44
CA ASN A 151 0.46 -7.55 9.43
C ASN A 151 0.98 -6.16 9.04
N PRO A 152 0.11 -5.19 8.72
CA PRO A 152 0.52 -3.91 8.18
C PRO A 152 1.27 -3.03 9.17
N GLN A 153 0.89 -3.11 10.44
CA GLN A 153 1.47 -2.28 11.48
C GLN A 153 2.86 -2.78 11.86
N THR A 154 3.03 -4.09 12.07
CA THR A 154 4.34 -4.66 12.41
C THR A 154 5.32 -4.54 11.26
N LEU A 155 4.88 -4.66 10.00
CA LEU A 155 5.74 -4.41 8.83
C LEU A 155 6.32 -3.00 8.86
N THR A 156 5.47 -1.98 9.02
CA THR A 156 5.92 -0.58 9.01
C THR A 156 6.82 -0.25 10.21
N LEU A 157 6.46 -0.76 11.39
CA LEU A 157 7.27 -0.61 12.61
C LEU A 157 8.63 -1.30 12.47
N SER A 158 8.67 -2.52 11.93
CA SER A 158 9.91 -3.28 11.75
C SER A 158 10.89 -2.54 10.84
N TYR A 159 10.44 -1.98 9.72
CA TYR A 159 11.29 -1.15 8.87
C TYR A 159 11.85 0.05 9.63
N GLY A 160 11.01 0.79 10.36
CA GLY A 160 11.45 1.96 11.10
C GLY A 160 12.41 1.63 12.25
N HIS A 161 12.21 0.50 12.95
CA HIS A 161 13.12 0.02 14.01
C HIS A 161 14.45 -0.47 13.42
N ALA A 162 14.42 -1.22 12.33
CA ALA A 162 15.63 -1.64 11.62
C ALA A 162 16.42 -0.43 11.09
N ALA A 163 15.75 0.58 10.53
CA ALA A 163 16.38 1.83 10.12
C ALA A 163 17.09 2.53 11.29
N ARG A 164 16.43 2.63 12.46
CA ARG A 164 17.06 3.18 13.68
C ARG A 164 18.29 2.40 14.11
N ARG A 165 18.20 1.08 14.12
CA ARG A 165 19.33 0.18 14.47
C ARG A 165 20.54 0.41 13.55
N LEU A 166 20.29 0.72 12.27
CA LEU A 166 21.33 1.04 11.27
C LEU A 166 21.78 2.51 11.30
N GLY A 167 21.30 3.32 12.24
CA GLY A 167 21.77 4.70 12.45
C GLY A 167 20.86 5.80 11.88
N ALA A 168 19.72 5.47 11.27
CA ALA A 168 18.76 6.49 10.87
C ALA A 168 18.13 7.20 12.09
N THR A 169 17.96 8.51 12.00
CA THR A 169 17.18 9.26 12.97
C THR A 169 15.71 9.22 12.59
N VAL A 170 14.86 8.55 13.38
CA VAL A 170 13.42 8.48 13.14
C VAL A 170 12.70 9.28 14.22
N LYS A 171 12.09 10.41 13.84
CA LYS A 171 11.36 11.33 14.70
C LYS A 171 9.86 11.13 14.50
N THR A 172 9.22 10.55 15.48
CA THR A 172 7.75 10.42 15.59
C THR A 172 7.17 11.57 16.39
N TYR A 173 5.86 11.84 16.23
CA TYR A 173 5.19 13.00 16.84
C TYR A 173 5.91 14.32 16.51
N CYS A 174 6.39 14.42 15.26
CA CYS A 174 7.16 15.54 14.77
C CYS A 174 6.67 15.94 13.36
N PRO A 175 5.52 16.62 13.27
CA PRO A 175 4.94 17.02 11.99
C PRO A 175 5.86 17.96 11.22
N VAL A 176 6.07 17.67 9.94
CA VAL A 176 6.61 18.64 8.98
C VAL A 176 5.45 19.47 8.46
N VAL A 177 5.56 20.78 8.57
CA VAL A 177 4.50 21.72 8.16
C VAL A 177 4.85 22.46 6.86
N LYS A 178 6.13 22.46 6.47
CA LYS A 178 6.58 23.17 5.28
C LYS A 178 7.86 22.53 4.71
N LEU A 179 7.94 22.45 3.39
CA LEU A 179 9.20 22.23 2.67
C LEU A 179 9.91 23.58 2.45
N LEU A 180 11.23 23.55 2.45
CA LEU A 180 12.08 24.72 2.19
C LEU A 180 12.73 24.57 0.83
N ALA A 181 12.51 25.53 -0.07
CA ALA A 181 13.19 25.61 -1.36
C ALA A 181 13.71 27.01 -1.64
N GLU A 182 14.83 27.10 -2.33
CA GLU A 182 15.45 28.33 -2.76
C GLU A 182 16.03 28.18 -4.16
N ASN A 183 15.73 29.13 -5.04
CA ASN A 183 16.22 29.14 -6.44
C ASN A 183 15.90 27.81 -7.17
N GLY A 184 14.71 27.24 -6.97
CA GLY A 184 14.27 26.00 -7.59
C GLY A 184 14.92 24.71 -7.05
N LYS A 185 15.62 24.79 -5.90
CA LYS A 185 16.27 23.64 -5.24
C LYS A 185 15.74 23.46 -3.83
N ILE A 186 15.51 22.20 -3.46
CA ILE A 186 15.16 21.84 -2.08
C ILE A 186 16.30 22.19 -1.12
N LYS A 187 15.95 22.66 0.06
CA LYS A 187 16.89 22.96 1.15
C LYS A 187 16.64 22.13 2.38
N GLY A 188 15.40 21.70 2.59
CA GLY A 188 15.02 20.96 3.77
C GLY A 188 13.56 21.11 4.13
N VAL A 189 13.27 21.06 5.43
CA VAL A 189 11.92 21.08 5.98
C VAL A 189 11.84 21.94 7.24
N VAL A 190 10.62 22.39 7.57
CA VAL A 190 10.28 23.01 8.87
C VAL A 190 9.30 22.12 9.60
N THR A 191 9.58 21.81 10.83
CA THR A 191 8.69 21.07 11.73
C THR A 191 7.70 22.02 12.46
N GLU A 192 6.64 21.47 13.03
CA GLU A 192 5.59 22.27 13.70
C GLU A 192 6.10 23.10 14.87
N ASP A 193 7.13 22.61 15.57
CA ASP A 193 7.81 23.35 16.66
C ASP A 193 8.80 24.42 16.15
N GLY A 194 8.86 24.64 14.83
CA GLY A 194 9.69 25.65 14.17
C GLY A 194 11.16 25.27 13.98
N GLU A 195 11.54 24.01 14.21
CA GLU A 195 12.88 23.55 13.88
C GLU A 195 13.09 23.47 12.36
N GLU A 196 14.22 23.97 11.88
CA GLU A 196 14.66 23.80 10.50
C GLU A 196 15.69 22.68 10.39
N TRP A 197 15.44 21.77 9.43
CA TRP A 197 16.35 20.70 9.07
C TRP A 197 16.72 20.83 7.58
N HIS A 198 18.02 20.77 7.29
CA HIS A 198 18.53 20.95 5.95
C HIS A 198 19.08 19.64 5.37
N ALA A 199 18.78 19.40 4.11
CA ALA A 199 19.35 18.32 3.31
C ALA A 199 19.33 18.67 1.82
N PRO A 200 20.29 18.18 1.04
CA PRO A 200 20.31 18.37 -0.42
C PRO A 200 19.22 17.55 -1.13
N LYS A 201 18.65 16.56 -0.45
CA LYS A 201 17.59 15.68 -0.98
C LYS A 201 16.50 15.46 0.05
N VAL A 202 15.26 15.55 -0.41
CA VAL A 202 14.06 15.28 0.41
C VAL A 202 13.18 14.29 -0.33
N LEU A 203 12.80 13.21 0.34
CA LEU A 203 11.71 12.32 -0.10
C LEU A 203 10.41 12.74 0.58
N LEU A 204 9.40 13.06 -0.21
CA LEU A 204 8.05 13.31 0.26
C LEU A 204 7.21 12.04 0.03
N SER A 205 6.95 11.29 1.11
CA SER A 205 6.20 10.03 1.14
C SER A 205 5.15 10.04 2.25
N ALA A 206 4.38 11.15 2.30
CA ALA A 206 3.43 11.44 3.37
C ALA A 206 1.98 11.02 3.01
N GLY A 207 1.79 10.11 2.02
CA GLY A 207 0.48 9.72 1.54
C GLY A 207 -0.34 10.96 1.13
N PRO A 208 -1.63 11.06 1.51
CA PRO A 208 -2.47 12.18 1.07
C PRO A 208 -2.04 13.56 1.61
N TRP A 209 -1.16 13.60 2.61
CA TRP A 209 -0.56 14.87 3.09
C TRP A 209 0.61 15.33 2.20
N SER A 210 1.03 14.53 1.20
CA SER A 210 2.06 14.94 0.23
C SER A 210 1.61 16.12 -0.62
N THR A 211 0.34 16.12 -1.06
CA THR A 211 -0.22 17.19 -1.90
C THR A 211 -0.13 18.59 -1.24
N PRO A 212 -0.63 18.83 -0.03
CA PRO A 212 -0.49 20.14 0.62
C PRO A 212 0.95 20.49 0.97
N LEU A 213 1.82 19.53 1.29
CA LEU A 213 3.22 19.80 1.57
C LEU A 213 3.99 20.19 0.30
N ALA A 214 3.79 19.50 -0.82
CA ALA A 214 4.40 19.84 -2.11
C ALA A 214 4.01 21.26 -2.57
N ALA A 215 2.76 21.67 -2.34
CA ALA A 215 2.28 22.99 -2.66
C ALA A 215 3.05 24.12 -1.94
N THR A 216 3.66 23.85 -0.78
CA THR A 216 4.47 24.85 -0.05
C THR A 216 5.72 25.31 -0.81
N VAL A 217 6.14 24.55 -1.83
CA VAL A 217 7.27 24.87 -2.72
C VAL A 217 6.85 24.99 -4.19
N GLY A 218 5.55 25.16 -4.43
CA GLY A 218 4.99 25.39 -5.77
C GLY A 218 4.90 24.13 -6.65
N VAL A 219 4.94 22.93 -6.06
CA VAL A 219 4.73 21.67 -6.78
C VAL A 219 3.28 21.23 -6.62
N GLU A 220 2.59 21.04 -7.76
CA GLU A 220 1.23 20.53 -7.79
C GLU A 220 1.23 19.01 -7.96
N LEU A 221 0.62 18.29 -7.02
CA LEU A 221 0.36 16.87 -7.10
C LEU A 221 -1.15 16.65 -7.30
N PRO A 222 -1.55 15.80 -8.23
CA PRO A 222 -2.98 15.57 -8.52
C PRO A 222 -3.66 14.59 -7.54
N GLY A 223 -2.97 14.28 -6.42
CA GLY A 223 -3.45 13.35 -5.39
C GLY A 223 -4.61 13.93 -4.57
N TYR A 224 -5.53 13.06 -4.17
CA TYR A 224 -6.64 13.38 -3.28
C TYR A 224 -6.90 12.26 -2.28
N PRO A 225 -7.28 12.59 -1.03
CA PRO A 225 -7.64 11.57 -0.05
C PRO A 225 -9.03 11.00 -0.31
N GLU A 226 -9.22 9.72 0.02
CA GLU A 226 -10.54 9.10 0.07
C GLU A 226 -10.61 8.15 1.27
N ARG A 227 -11.70 8.20 2.02
CA ARG A 227 -11.88 7.36 3.20
C ARG A 227 -12.29 5.94 2.80
N HIS A 228 -11.57 4.94 3.31
CA HIS A 228 -11.94 3.53 3.17
C HIS A 228 -12.11 2.87 4.53
N ASN A 229 -13.14 2.03 4.65
CA ASN A 229 -13.55 1.42 5.90
C ASN A 229 -13.19 -0.06 5.93
N LEU A 230 -12.86 -0.54 7.13
CA LEU A 230 -12.59 -1.94 7.44
C LEU A 230 -13.28 -2.34 8.75
N LEU A 231 -13.58 -3.61 8.89
CA LEU A 231 -13.99 -4.21 10.16
C LEU A 231 -13.27 -5.53 10.42
N ILE A 232 -13.27 -5.94 11.69
CA ILE A 232 -12.73 -7.22 12.13
C ILE A 232 -13.72 -7.89 13.07
N THR A 233 -13.81 -9.23 12.96
CA THR A 233 -14.67 -10.05 13.79
C THR A 233 -13.96 -10.56 15.04
N GLU A 234 -14.72 -11.19 15.95
CA GLU A 234 -14.16 -12.11 16.92
C GLU A 234 -13.46 -13.28 16.21
N PRO A 235 -12.50 -13.97 16.87
CA PRO A 235 -11.83 -15.10 16.28
C PRO A 235 -12.75 -16.30 16.14
N VAL A 236 -12.59 -17.04 15.04
CA VAL A 236 -13.17 -18.36 14.80
C VAL A 236 -12.06 -19.36 14.54
N GLU A 237 -12.38 -20.62 14.33
CA GLU A 237 -11.40 -21.63 13.93
C GLU A 237 -10.64 -21.19 12.69
N VAL A 238 -9.32 -21.38 12.71
CA VAL A 238 -8.45 -21.03 11.58
C VAL A 238 -8.53 -22.11 10.52
N PHE A 239 -8.81 -21.71 9.29
CA PHE A 239 -8.81 -22.57 8.11
C PHE A 239 -8.15 -21.82 6.94
N ASP A 240 -7.67 -22.54 5.95
CA ASP A 240 -6.97 -22.01 4.78
C ASP A 240 -7.93 -21.14 3.94
N CYS A 241 -8.10 -19.87 4.36
CA CYS A 241 -8.93 -18.90 3.66
C CYS A 241 -8.06 -17.93 2.87
N PRO A 242 -8.06 -18.01 1.52
CA PRO A 242 -7.38 -17.02 0.71
C PRO A 242 -7.99 -15.63 0.93
N MET A 243 -7.25 -14.60 0.65
CA MET A 243 -7.86 -13.28 0.53
C MET A 243 -8.73 -13.26 -0.73
N VAL A 244 -10.00 -12.91 -0.59
CA VAL A 244 -10.98 -12.88 -1.68
C VAL A 244 -11.38 -11.46 -1.99
N LEU A 245 -11.37 -11.10 -3.29
CA LEU A 245 -11.83 -9.83 -3.82
C LEU A 245 -12.97 -10.05 -4.80
N CYS A 246 -14.10 -9.40 -4.57
CA CYS A 246 -15.32 -9.52 -5.36
C CYS A 246 -15.46 -8.30 -6.28
N LEU A 247 -15.30 -8.51 -7.59
CA LEU A 247 -15.29 -7.44 -8.59
C LEU A 247 -16.71 -6.93 -8.96
N ASP A 248 -17.77 -7.48 -8.37
CA ASP A 248 -19.15 -7.05 -8.58
C ASP A 248 -19.61 -5.93 -7.64
N ASP A 249 -19.14 -5.98 -6.39
CA ASP A 249 -19.57 -5.02 -5.36
C ASP A 249 -18.42 -4.45 -4.52
N GLY A 250 -17.15 -4.70 -4.93
CA GLY A 250 -15.96 -4.18 -4.27
C GLY A 250 -15.69 -4.77 -2.88
N ALA A 251 -16.42 -5.80 -2.46
CA ALA A 251 -16.19 -6.44 -1.17
C ALA A 251 -14.95 -7.33 -1.20
N TYR A 252 -14.19 -7.30 -0.12
CA TYR A 252 -13.05 -8.19 0.07
C TYR A 252 -12.97 -8.66 1.52
N PHE A 253 -12.38 -9.83 1.70
CA PHE A 253 -12.21 -10.41 3.03
C PHE A 253 -11.01 -11.34 3.09
N LYS A 254 -10.48 -11.51 4.29
CA LYS A 254 -9.46 -12.50 4.62
C LYS A 254 -9.66 -13.01 6.04
N GLN A 255 -9.13 -14.18 6.34
CA GLN A 255 -8.90 -14.61 7.71
C GLN A 255 -7.48 -14.23 8.15
N CYS A 256 -7.33 -13.73 9.37
CA CYS A 256 -6.03 -13.48 9.97
C CYS A 256 -5.53 -14.75 10.71
N PRO A 257 -4.21 -14.90 10.96
CA PRO A 257 -3.65 -16.06 11.66
C PRO A 257 -4.23 -16.32 13.06
N ASN A 258 -4.74 -15.28 13.70
CA ASN A 258 -5.41 -15.39 15.00
C ASN A 258 -6.90 -15.80 14.94
N GLY A 259 -7.39 -16.16 13.74
CA GLY A 259 -8.76 -16.59 13.51
C GLY A 259 -9.80 -15.49 13.26
N THR A 260 -9.42 -14.22 13.41
CA THR A 260 -10.35 -13.11 13.10
C THR A 260 -10.54 -12.95 11.59
N PHE A 261 -11.75 -12.60 11.16
CA PHE A 261 -12.00 -12.18 9.78
C PHE A 261 -11.93 -10.68 9.64
N MET A 262 -11.23 -10.20 8.62
CA MET A 262 -11.20 -8.80 8.23
C MET A 262 -12.03 -8.61 6.95
N PHE A 263 -12.95 -7.63 6.96
CA PHE A 263 -13.80 -7.30 5.83
C PHE A 263 -13.59 -5.85 5.43
N GLY A 264 -13.51 -5.63 4.13
CA GLY A 264 -13.54 -4.30 3.52
C GLY A 264 -14.50 -4.29 2.34
N ARG A 265 -14.85 -3.10 1.90
CA ARG A 265 -15.66 -2.88 0.72
C ARG A 265 -15.38 -1.50 0.18
N ASP A 266 -15.28 -1.42 -1.12
CA ASP A 266 -15.34 -0.15 -1.81
C ASP A 266 -16.79 0.38 -1.76
N ASP A 267 -17.00 1.55 -1.19
CA ASP A 267 -18.36 2.09 -0.95
C ASP A 267 -18.48 3.44 -1.68
N PRO A 268 -19.20 3.46 -2.82
CA PRO A 268 -19.33 4.68 -3.62
C PRO A 268 -19.89 5.84 -2.79
N GLY A 269 -19.26 7.00 -2.88
CA GLY A 269 -19.65 8.21 -2.18
C GLY A 269 -19.04 8.36 -0.78
N GLU A 270 -18.00 7.59 -0.44
CA GLU A 270 -17.15 7.93 0.70
C GLU A 270 -16.48 9.30 0.48
N PRO A 271 -16.32 10.10 1.53
CA PRO A 271 -15.82 11.47 1.37
C PRO A 271 -14.33 11.53 1.04
N HIS A 272 -13.95 12.51 0.24
CA HIS A 272 -12.54 12.85 -0.01
C HIS A 272 -11.95 13.57 1.21
N THR A 273 -11.50 12.79 2.17
CA THR A 273 -11.00 13.29 3.46
C THR A 273 -9.92 12.40 4.04
N THR A 274 -9.04 13.00 4.84
CA THR A 274 -8.10 12.28 5.71
C THR A 274 -8.70 11.93 7.08
N GLU A 275 -9.94 12.32 7.34
CA GLU A 275 -10.64 12.01 8.60
C GLU A 275 -11.03 10.54 8.66
N CYS A 276 -10.64 9.87 9.73
CA CYS A 276 -10.83 8.44 9.95
C CYS A 276 -12.08 8.18 10.83
N SER A 277 -13.24 8.64 10.40
CA SER A 277 -14.52 8.35 11.07
C SER A 277 -15.18 7.10 10.49
N ASN A 278 -16.03 6.43 11.27
CA ASN A 278 -16.73 5.20 10.90
C ASN A 278 -18.19 5.46 10.56
N SER A 279 -18.77 4.60 9.73
CA SER A 279 -20.15 4.67 9.27
C SER A 279 -20.92 3.39 9.58
N ALA A 280 -22.11 3.50 10.15
CA ALA A 280 -23.00 2.35 10.33
C ALA A 280 -23.49 1.78 8.99
N LYS A 281 -23.61 2.63 7.95
CA LYS A 281 -23.96 2.22 6.58
C LYS A 281 -22.94 1.23 6.02
N PHE A 282 -21.65 1.47 6.27
CA PHE A 282 -20.59 0.56 5.86
C PHE A 282 -20.74 -0.82 6.53
N LEU A 283 -20.96 -0.85 7.86
CA LEU A 283 -21.16 -2.09 8.60
C LEU A 283 -22.27 -2.94 7.98
N GLU A 284 -23.42 -2.35 7.69
CA GLU A 284 -24.55 -3.05 7.08
C GLU A 284 -24.21 -3.53 5.65
N GLY A 285 -23.59 -2.66 4.84
CA GLY A 285 -23.23 -2.97 3.44
C GLY A 285 -22.24 -4.10 3.33
N VAL A 286 -21.10 -4.01 4.03
CA VAL A 286 -20.04 -5.01 3.94
C VAL A 286 -20.46 -6.36 4.51
N THR A 287 -21.20 -6.38 5.61
CA THR A 287 -21.68 -7.65 6.19
C THR A 287 -22.65 -8.36 5.26
N LYS A 288 -23.58 -7.65 4.63
CA LYS A 288 -24.46 -8.23 3.61
C LYS A 288 -23.66 -8.82 2.42
N SER A 289 -22.65 -8.12 1.95
CA SER A 289 -21.81 -8.59 0.85
C SER A 289 -21.01 -9.83 1.22
N VAL A 290 -20.34 -9.85 2.38
CA VAL A 290 -19.49 -10.97 2.79
C VAL A 290 -20.32 -12.20 3.14
N LEU A 291 -21.46 -12.05 3.80
CA LEU A 291 -22.34 -13.19 4.16
C LEU A 291 -22.93 -13.91 2.93
N LYS A 292 -23.01 -13.26 1.77
CA LYS A 292 -23.32 -13.96 0.51
C LYS A 292 -22.22 -14.95 0.11
N ARG A 293 -20.97 -14.69 0.48
CA ARG A 293 -19.78 -15.49 0.10
C ARG A 293 -19.38 -16.50 1.17
N ILE A 294 -19.58 -16.14 2.46
CA ILE A 294 -19.34 -17.05 3.59
C ILE A 294 -20.54 -16.99 4.55
N PRO A 295 -21.66 -17.69 4.24
CA PRO A 295 -22.85 -17.68 5.10
C PRO A 295 -22.59 -18.18 6.53
N ALA A 296 -21.58 -19.04 6.72
CA ALA A 296 -21.20 -19.58 8.03
C ALA A 296 -20.79 -18.51 9.05
N LEU A 297 -20.41 -17.30 8.60
CA LEU A 297 -20.07 -16.19 9.49
C LEU A 297 -21.28 -15.42 10.04
N SER A 298 -22.52 -15.82 9.73
CA SER A 298 -23.75 -15.09 10.12
C SER A 298 -23.95 -14.92 11.63
N GLY A 299 -23.34 -15.78 12.44
CA GLY A 299 -23.40 -15.69 13.92
C GLY A 299 -22.18 -15.04 14.56
N VAL A 300 -21.19 -14.62 13.77
CA VAL A 300 -19.91 -14.10 14.27
C VAL A 300 -20.03 -12.60 14.55
N ARG A 301 -19.55 -12.17 15.73
CA ARG A 301 -19.66 -10.78 16.17
C ARG A 301 -18.57 -9.91 15.56
N VAL A 302 -18.93 -8.69 15.13
CA VAL A 302 -17.98 -7.64 14.79
C VAL A 302 -17.42 -7.04 16.07
N VAL A 303 -16.08 -7.03 16.19
CA VAL A 303 -15.39 -6.53 17.39
C VAL A 303 -14.94 -5.08 17.18
N ARG A 304 -14.50 -4.73 15.98
CA ARG A 304 -13.99 -3.39 15.69
C ARG A 304 -14.26 -3.00 14.24
N GLN A 305 -14.51 -1.71 14.04
CA GLN A 305 -14.51 -1.04 12.75
C GLN A 305 -13.53 0.13 12.81
N TRP A 306 -12.83 0.37 11.71
CA TRP A 306 -11.96 1.55 11.55
C TRP A 306 -11.95 1.98 10.09
N SER A 307 -11.35 3.13 9.84
CA SER A 307 -11.12 3.61 8.48
C SER A 307 -9.70 4.13 8.33
N GLY A 308 -9.26 4.24 7.10
CA GLY A 308 -7.99 4.84 6.71
C GLY A 308 -8.14 5.67 5.43
N PRO A 309 -7.28 6.68 5.23
CA PRO A 309 -7.32 7.44 4.00
C PRO A 309 -6.54 6.72 2.91
N TYR A 310 -7.16 6.50 1.77
CA TYR A 310 -6.43 6.23 0.53
C TYR A 310 -5.79 7.54 0.04
N ASP A 311 -4.72 7.40 -0.69
CA ASP A 311 -4.03 8.47 -1.40
C ASP A 311 -4.21 8.20 -2.89
N ASN A 312 -5.32 8.70 -3.45
CA ASN A 312 -5.71 8.43 -4.81
C ASN A 312 -5.07 9.40 -5.79
N THR A 313 -4.79 8.92 -6.99
CA THR A 313 -4.46 9.70 -8.18
C THR A 313 -5.57 9.53 -9.23
N PRO A 314 -5.65 10.40 -10.25
CA PRO A 314 -6.69 10.30 -11.29
C PRO A 314 -6.70 8.97 -12.06
N ASP A 315 -5.56 8.27 -12.14
CA ASP A 315 -5.44 6.97 -12.82
C ASP A 315 -5.21 5.80 -11.86
N HIS A 316 -5.35 6.04 -10.57
CA HIS A 316 -5.15 5.07 -9.48
C HIS A 316 -3.77 4.38 -9.48
N ASN A 317 -2.73 5.04 -10.03
CA ASN A 317 -1.36 4.56 -9.98
C ASN A 317 -0.45 5.56 -9.27
N ALA A 318 0.59 5.05 -8.62
CA ALA A 318 1.53 5.84 -7.84
C ALA A 318 2.27 6.90 -8.67
N ILE A 319 2.78 7.90 -7.97
CA ILE A 319 3.77 8.86 -8.47
C ILE A 319 5.08 8.55 -7.76
N ILE A 320 6.11 8.15 -8.52
CA ILE A 320 7.48 8.00 -8.04
C ILE A 320 8.37 8.78 -9.01
N ASP A 321 8.65 10.03 -8.71
CA ASP A 321 9.36 10.90 -9.65
C ASP A 321 10.06 12.08 -8.95
N TRP A 322 11.08 12.59 -9.59
CA TRP A 322 11.66 13.88 -9.25
C TRP A 322 10.70 15.00 -9.65
N THR A 323 10.49 15.94 -8.76
CA THR A 323 9.69 17.12 -9.06
C THR A 323 10.49 18.19 -9.81
N PRO A 324 9.85 19.25 -10.35
CA PRO A 324 10.58 20.41 -10.89
C PRO A 324 11.49 21.13 -9.87
N VAL A 325 11.28 20.89 -8.57
CA VAL A 325 12.19 21.39 -7.52
C VAL A 325 13.35 20.40 -7.37
N GLU A 326 14.53 20.80 -7.84
CA GLU A 326 15.74 19.97 -7.80
C GLU A 326 16.00 19.41 -6.39
N GLY A 327 16.17 18.10 -6.27
CA GLY A 327 16.41 17.40 -5.02
C GLY A 327 15.16 17.00 -4.24
N LEU A 328 13.95 17.32 -4.73
CA LEU A 328 12.68 16.86 -4.15
C LEU A 328 12.14 15.67 -4.94
N LEU A 329 12.19 14.48 -4.34
CA LEU A 329 11.58 13.25 -4.83
C LEU A 329 10.22 13.06 -4.17
N VAL A 330 9.22 12.61 -4.93
CA VAL A 330 7.90 12.23 -4.40
C VAL A 330 7.66 10.74 -4.58
N ASP A 331 7.02 10.11 -3.60
CA ASP A 331 6.50 8.74 -3.61
C ASP A 331 5.16 8.75 -2.90
N CYS A 332 4.08 8.84 -3.67
CA CYS A 332 2.71 9.01 -3.16
C CYS A 332 1.67 8.53 -4.20
N GLY A 333 0.38 8.64 -3.88
CA GLY A 333 -0.68 8.33 -4.83
C GLY A 333 -0.93 6.84 -5.05
N TRP A 334 -0.68 6.00 -4.07
CA TRP A 334 -0.75 4.54 -4.18
C TRP A 334 -2.15 3.96 -4.24
N SER A 335 -3.20 4.75 -4.14
CA SER A 335 -4.60 4.41 -4.41
C SER A 335 -5.04 3.06 -3.81
N GLY A 336 -4.73 2.85 -2.52
CA GLY A 336 -5.17 1.68 -1.75
C GLY A 336 -4.26 0.45 -1.81
N HIS A 337 -3.27 0.36 -2.71
CA HIS A 337 -2.39 -0.81 -2.82
C HIS A 337 -0.93 -0.56 -2.41
N GLY A 338 -0.62 0.59 -1.82
CA GLY A 338 0.74 0.98 -1.47
C GLY A 338 1.43 0.08 -0.44
N LEU A 339 0.70 -0.50 0.52
CA LEU A 339 1.35 -1.29 1.56
C LEU A 339 2.18 -2.45 1.00
N GLN A 340 1.64 -3.21 0.07
CA GLN A 340 2.32 -4.34 -0.54
C GLN A 340 3.57 -3.93 -1.32
N PHE A 341 3.62 -2.67 -1.81
CA PHE A 341 4.76 -2.14 -2.55
C PHE A 341 5.85 -1.51 -1.66
N GLY A 342 5.70 -1.60 -0.34
CA GLY A 342 6.69 -1.07 0.61
C GLY A 342 8.14 -1.48 0.33
N PRO A 343 8.47 -2.78 0.16
CA PRO A 343 9.84 -3.20 -0.15
C PRO A 343 10.35 -2.65 -1.50
N ALA A 344 9.56 -2.78 -2.57
CA ALA A 344 9.96 -2.30 -3.91
C ALA A 344 10.07 -0.78 -3.95
N GLY A 345 9.11 -0.06 -3.36
CA GLY A 345 9.12 1.41 -3.29
C GLY A 345 10.32 1.93 -2.50
N GLY A 346 10.63 1.30 -1.35
CA GLY A 346 11.82 1.65 -0.56
C GLY A 346 13.11 1.48 -1.34
N ARG A 347 13.25 0.36 -2.05
CA ARG A 347 14.40 0.10 -2.92
C ARG A 347 14.49 1.13 -4.06
N VAL A 348 13.41 1.37 -4.77
CA VAL A 348 13.36 2.33 -5.89
C VAL A 348 13.71 3.75 -5.43
N CYS A 349 13.10 4.20 -4.32
CA CYS A 349 13.40 5.52 -3.77
C CYS A 349 14.88 5.64 -3.32
N LYS A 350 15.45 4.58 -2.71
CA LYS A 350 16.89 4.52 -2.39
C LYS A 350 17.74 4.63 -3.65
N GLU A 351 17.44 3.85 -4.68
CA GLU A 351 18.17 3.86 -5.95
C GLU A 351 18.16 5.27 -6.58
N LEU A 352 16.99 5.92 -6.66
CA LEU A 352 16.87 7.29 -7.15
C LEU A 352 17.65 8.30 -6.30
N LEU A 353 17.50 8.23 -4.97
CA LEU A 353 18.19 9.13 -4.04
C LEU A 353 19.70 8.97 -4.06
N MET A 354 20.22 7.79 -4.37
CA MET A 354 21.64 7.53 -4.54
C MET A 354 22.15 7.80 -5.96
N GLY A 355 21.27 8.12 -6.91
CA GLY A 355 21.63 8.32 -8.32
C GLY A 355 21.91 7.00 -9.05
N GLU A 356 21.39 5.90 -8.53
CA GLU A 356 21.45 4.58 -9.15
C GLU A 356 20.30 4.41 -10.17
N LYS A 357 20.46 3.47 -11.10
CA LYS A 357 19.38 3.12 -12.02
C LYS A 357 18.34 2.27 -11.29
N PRO A 358 17.06 2.65 -11.29
CA PRO A 358 16.00 1.82 -10.71
C PRO A 358 15.93 0.43 -11.35
N PHE A 359 15.61 -0.58 -10.53
CA PHE A 359 15.52 -1.97 -10.98
C PHE A 359 14.30 -2.25 -11.88
N VAL A 360 13.32 -1.32 -11.88
CA VAL A 360 12.14 -1.33 -12.74
C VAL A 360 12.05 -0.04 -13.55
N ASP A 361 11.37 -0.09 -14.69
CA ASP A 361 11.05 1.09 -15.49
C ASP A 361 9.97 1.92 -14.76
N LEU A 362 10.29 3.18 -14.45
CA LEU A 362 9.41 4.12 -13.74
C LEU A 362 8.65 5.05 -14.69
N HIS A 363 8.79 4.89 -16.01
CA HIS A 363 8.16 5.79 -16.98
C HIS A 363 6.66 6.00 -16.71
N ARG A 364 5.95 4.94 -16.33
CA ARG A 364 4.53 5.00 -15.99
C ARG A 364 4.22 5.73 -14.69
N PHE A 365 5.17 5.83 -13.76
CA PHE A 365 5.00 6.52 -12.46
C PHE A 365 5.44 7.99 -12.48
N ARG A 366 5.86 8.54 -13.65
CA ARG A 366 6.30 9.93 -13.77
C ARG A 366 5.16 10.91 -13.47
N LEU A 367 5.48 12.02 -12.82
CA LEU A 367 4.52 13.07 -12.48
C LEU A 367 3.95 13.76 -13.74
N SER A 368 4.77 13.94 -14.78
CA SER A 368 4.37 14.63 -16.01
C SER A 368 3.24 13.94 -16.79
N ARG A 369 2.98 12.63 -16.56
CA ARG A 369 1.93 11.89 -17.25
C ARG A 369 0.54 12.52 -17.12
N PHE A 370 0.27 13.22 -16.01
CA PHE A 370 -1.01 13.90 -15.80
C PHE A 370 -1.16 15.14 -16.68
N ALA A 371 -0.10 15.94 -16.79
CA ALA A 371 -0.09 17.12 -17.70
C ALA A 371 -0.07 16.70 -19.18
N GLU A 372 0.55 15.58 -19.51
CA GLU A 372 0.61 14.98 -20.84
C GLU A 372 -0.69 14.24 -21.22
N ASN A 373 -1.61 14.02 -20.27
CA ASN A 373 -2.78 13.15 -20.41
C ASN A 373 -2.44 11.73 -20.86
N ASP A 374 -1.26 11.21 -20.43
CA ASP A 374 -0.79 9.83 -20.68
C ASP A 374 -1.11 8.95 -19.46
N LEU A 375 -2.42 8.93 -19.12
CA LEU A 375 -2.92 8.15 -18.00
C LEU A 375 -2.90 6.65 -18.32
N PHE A 376 -2.68 5.83 -17.31
CA PHE A 376 -2.79 4.37 -17.45
C PHE A 376 -3.59 3.79 -16.28
N PHE A 377 -4.45 2.85 -16.59
CA PHE A 377 -5.33 2.23 -15.60
C PHE A 377 -5.03 0.74 -15.50
N GLU A 378 -5.04 0.22 -14.28
CA GLU A 378 -4.98 -1.22 -14.06
C GLU A 378 -6.27 -1.88 -14.57
N PRO A 379 -6.19 -2.85 -15.51
CA PRO A 379 -7.35 -3.58 -15.96
C PRO A 379 -7.92 -4.46 -14.84
N ALA A 380 -9.24 -4.41 -14.62
CA ALA A 380 -9.94 -5.11 -13.54
C ALA A 380 -9.42 -4.69 -12.14
N PHE A 381 -9.32 -3.39 -11.90
CA PHE A 381 -8.96 -2.81 -10.61
C PHE A 381 -10.21 -2.35 -9.85
N ILE A 382 -10.19 -2.46 -8.53
CA ILE A 382 -11.16 -1.87 -7.59
C ILE A 382 -10.44 -0.87 -6.71
#